data_6fed86d867089f9e663763f3bbfd7112
#
_entry.id   6fed86d867089f9e663763f3bbfd7112
#
_cell.length_a   1.000
_cell.length_b   1.000
_cell.length_c   1.000
_cell.angle_alpha   90.00
_cell.angle_beta   90.00
_cell.angle_gamma   90.00
#
_symmetry.space_group_name_H-M   'P 1'
#
loop_
_entity.id
_entity.type
_entity.pdbx_description
1 polymer ?
#
loop_
_entity_poly.entity_id
_entity_poly.type
_entity_poly.pdbx_seq_one_letter_code
_entity_poly.pdbx_strand_id
1 'polypeptide(L)'
;GVERLDRVDHEFVNVHVGDRTIPALLAAVPEATAVTLSWRLFGNDGVVDYVDEPLTETFTRAAPHVLHWPWRALLFKTLVRNDGSYGKLGVHRPRAPDEARLAGQRWVDGSGRVLPAAFHRGRIFLDPGRDSHALVQLNHYPLGAVQSFVLKRDRGRAVHAEGGLDAGYWVERNFIDEEDRSILALDSRVLRDGLRGDRVLGPLHQAAVDWRHRRFRTLMQEDAWRSFYGQLRMAGPTRVLSQAEAESIWKPYIRG
;
A
#
# COMPACT_ATOMS: atom_id res chain seq x y z
N GLY A 1 22.26 14.44 4.72
CA GLY A 1 21.09 14.55 3.86
C GLY A 1 19.94 13.84 4.52
N VAL A 2 18.88 14.56 4.86
CA VAL A 2 17.63 13.94 5.31
C VAL A 2 17.04 13.30 4.07
N GLU A 3 17.19 11.98 3.92
CA GLU A 3 16.47 11.24 2.90
C GLU A 3 14.97 11.32 3.22
N ARG A 4 14.21 11.75 2.23
CA ARG A 4 12.79 12.02 2.31
C ARG A 4 12.01 10.80 2.77
N LEU A 5 11.46 10.87 3.97
CA LEU A 5 10.46 9.95 4.52
C LEU A 5 9.06 10.08 3.88
N ASP A 6 8.94 10.81 2.78
CA ASP A 6 7.67 11.20 2.14
C ASP A 6 6.87 10.04 1.49
N ARG A 7 7.30 8.78 1.65
CA ARG A 7 6.80 7.69 0.80
C ARG A 7 6.11 6.55 1.50
N VAL A 8 5.96 6.61 2.82
CA VAL A 8 5.50 5.44 3.60
C VAL A 8 4.31 5.76 4.51
N ASP A 9 3.66 6.88 4.29
CA ASP A 9 2.60 7.40 5.13
C ASP A 9 1.24 6.68 4.98
N HIS A 10 1.18 5.61 4.18
CA HIS A 10 -0.07 4.91 3.89
C HIS A 10 0.09 3.39 3.67
N GLU A 11 1.21 2.82 4.12
CA GLU A 11 1.47 1.38 4.10
C GLU A 11 1.77 0.90 5.52
N PHE A 12 1.02 -0.09 6.02
CA PHE A 12 1.15 -0.60 7.38
C PHE A 12 1.28 -2.12 7.37
N VAL A 13 2.34 -2.63 8.01
CA VAL A 13 2.52 -4.07 8.18
C VAL A 13 1.53 -4.60 9.21
N ASN A 14 0.75 -5.58 8.82
CA ASN A 14 -0.25 -6.23 9.66
C ASN A 14 0.08 -7.72 9.77
N VAL A 15 0.70 -8.11 10.89
CA VAL A 15 1.07 -9.50 11.18
C VAL A 15 -0.14 -10.21 11.80
N HIS A 16 -0.42 -11.43 11.34
CA HIS A 16 -1.61 -12.20 11.74
C HIS A 16 -1.27 -13.36 12.71
N VAL A 17 0.01 -13.57 13.02
CA VAL A 17 0.47 -14.68 13.85
C VAL A 17 1.07 -14.21 15.17
N GLY A 18 1.03 -15.11 16.18
CA GLY A 18 1.58 -14.88 17.51
C GLY A 18 1.05 -13.59 18.15
N ASP A 19 1.96 -12.83 18.73
CA ASP A 19 1.70 -11.52 19.33
C ASP A 19 1.64 -10.37 18.29
N ARG A 20 1.54 -10.69 17.03
CA ARG A 20 1.47 -9.74 15.87
C ARG A 20 2.72 -8.88 15.68
N THR A 21 3.86 -9.33 16.16
CA THR A 21 5.14 -8.65 15.98
C THR A 21 5.93 -9.21 14.80
N ILE A 22 6.93 -8.47 14.32
CA ILE A 22 7.88 -8.96 13.31
C ILE A 22 8.63 -10.21 13.83
N PRO A 23 9.10 -10.28 15.08
CA PRO A 23 9.68 -11.52 15.62
C PRO A 23 8.74 -12.73 15.52
N ALA A 24 7.44 -12.58 15.81
CA ALA A 24 6.46 -13.66 15.67
C ALA A 24 6.31 -14.12 14.20
N LEU A 25 6.30 -13.19 13.25
CA LEU A 25 6.31 -13.50 11.82
C LEU A 25 7.56 -14.30 11.43
N LEU A 26 8.74 -13.85 11.86
CA LEU A 26 10.00 -14.55 11.55
C LEU A 26 10.07 -15.94 12.18
N ALA A 27 9.51 -16.12 13.38
CA ALA A 27 9.41 -17.42 14.03
C ALA A 27 8.46 -18.38 13.27
N ALA A 28 7.44 -17.87 12.59
CA ALA A 28 6.54 -18.68 11.77
C ALA A 28 7.18 -19.14 10.44
N VAL A 29 8.25 -18.48 9.98
CA VAL A 29 8.97 -18.80 8.74
C VAL A 29 10.49 -18.82 8.95
N PRO A 30 11.02 -19.66 9.86
CA PRO A 30 12.41 -19.57 10.35
C PRO A 30 13.48 -19.74 9.26
N GLU A 31 13.16 -20.49 8.21
CA GLU A 31 14.05 -20.74 7.09
C GLU A 31 14.03 -19.63 6.02
N ALA A 32 13.11 -18.67 6.13
CA ALA A 32 12.99 -17.62 5.13
C ALA A 32 14.14 -16.62 5.24
N THR A 33 14.75 -16.28 4.11
CA THR A 33 15.70 -15.16 3.99
C THR A 33 14.99 -13.87 3.58
N ALA A 34 13.80 -14.00 2.99
CA ALA A 34 12.93 -12.86 2.70
C ALA A 34 11.45 -13.25 2.73
N VAL A 35 10.61 -12.32 3.14
CA VAL A 35 9.15 -12.42 3.14
C VAL A 35 8.60 -11.31 2.25
N THR A 36 7.78 -11.66 1.26
CA THR A 36 7.06 -10.65 0.48
C THR A 36 5.81 -10.20 1.23
N LEU A 37 5.72 -8.92 1.47
CA LEU A 37 4.59 -8.26 2.12
C LEU A 37 3.63 -7.78 1.04
N SER A 38 2.63 -8.61 0.73
CA SER A 38 1.65 -8.36 -0.33
C SER A 38 0.76 -7.18 0.02
N TRP A 39 0.53 -6.29 -0.93
CA TRP A 39 -0.45 -5.23 -0.74
C TRP A 39 -1.86 -5.79 -0.58
N ARG A 40 -2.56 -5.29 0.43
CA ARG A 40 -4.01 -5.33 0.51
C ARG A 40 -4.51 -3.90 0.35
N LEU A 41 -5.19 -3.62 -0.75
CA LEU A 41 -5.66 -2.28 -1.06
C LEU A 41 -6.92 -1.96 -0.27
N PHE A 42 -6.90 -0.86 0.47
CA PHE A 42 -8.05 -0.29 1.15
C PHE A 42 -8.60 0.87 0.35
N GLY A 43 -9.89 0.80 0.02
CA GLY A 43 -10.59 1.83 -0.72
C GLY A 43 -10.97 3.01 0.15
N ASN A 44 -11.69 3.95 -0.46
CA ASN A 44 -12.08 5.18 0.22
C ASN A 44 -13.40 5.08 1.00
N ASP A 45 -14.15 3.99 0.83
CA ASP A 45 -15.41 3.68 1.52
C ASP A 45 -16.44 4.84 1.52
N GLY A 46 -16.47 5.62 0.44
CA GLY A 46 -17.36 6.77 0.30
C GLY A 46 -16.97 8.00 1.12
N VAL A 47 -15.86 7.99 1.84
CA VAL A 47 -15.40 9.13 2.67
C VAL A 47 -14.98 10.28 1.76
N VAL A 48 -15.71 11.39 1.84
CA VAL A 48 -15.50 12.58 1.01
C VAL A 48 -14.56 13.56 1.69
N ASP A 49 -14.92 13.96 2.91
CA ASP A 49 -14.20 14.99 3.66
C ASP A 49 -13.04 14.39 4.44
N TYR A 50 -11.95 15.14 4.54
CA TYR A 50 -10.86 14.77 5.42
C TYR A 50 -11.27 14.82 6.87
N VAL A 51 -10.97 13.77 7.60
CA VAL A 51 -11.07 13.69 9.06
C VAL A 51 -9.69 13.45 9.66
N ASP A 52 -9.41 14.11 10.79
CA ASP A 52 -8.12 13.96 11.50
C ASP A 52 -8.13 12.73 12.41
N GLU A 53 -8.34 11.56 11.78
CA GLU A 53 -8.29 10.26 12.43
C GLU A 53 -7.34 9.31 11.68
N PRO A 54 -6.84 8.26 12.35
CA PRO A 54 -5.95 7.29 11.72
C PRO A 54 -6.58 6.66 10.47
N LEU A 55 -5.78 6.51 9.42
CA LEU A 55 -6.21 5.85 8.18
C LEU A 55 -6.77 4.45 8.45
N THR A 56 -6.14 3.72 9.36
CA THR A 56 -6.50 2.35 9.73
C THR A 56 -7.84 2.24 10.46
N GLU A 57 -8.27 3.31 11.14
CA GLU A 57 -9.58 3.38 11.81
C GLU A 57 -10.67 3.89 10.87
N THR A 58 -10.31 4.80 9.94
CA THR A 58 -11.24 5.45 9.00
C THR A 58 -11.60 4.56 7.82
N PHE A 59 -10.62 3.85 7.25
CA PHE A 59 -10.79 3.06 6.03
C PHE A 59 -10.66 1.57 6.36
N THR A 60 -11.77 0.89 6.54
CA THR A 60 -11.82 -0.52 6.94
C THR A 60 -12.30 -1.46 5.83
N ARG A 61 -12.62 -0.92 4.65
CA ARG A 61 -13.06 -1.70 3.49
C ARG A 61 -11.91 -1.88 2.51
N ALA A 62 -11.68 -3.13 2.11
CA ALA A 62 -10.52 -3.54 1.32
C ALA A 62 -10.90 -4.37 0.10
N ALA A 63 -9.91 -4.58 -0.78
CA ALA A 63 -9.96 -5.58 -1.83
C ALA A 63 -10.15 -6.98 -1.24
N PRO A 64 -10.74 -7.94 -1.98
CA PRO A 64 -10.72 -9.34 -1.57
C PRO A 64 -9.28 -9.87 -1.49
N HIS A 65 -9.08 -10.93 -0.71
CA HIS A 65 -7.77 -11.57 -0.56
C HIS A 65 -7.21 -12.12 -1.88
N VAL A 66 -8.11 -12.46 -2.80
CA VAL A 66 -7.75 -12.99 -4.11
C VAL A 66 -8.14 -12.00 -5.19
N LEU A 67 -7.15 -11.49 -5.91
CA LEU A 67 -7.33 -10.62 -7.06
C LEU A 67 -6.71 -11.25 -8.31
N HIS A 68 -7.36 -11.00 -9.44
CA HIS A 68 -6.86 -11.36 -10.76
C HIS A 68 -6.38 -10.13 -11.55
N TRP A 69 -6.88 -8.95 -11.20
CA TRP A 69 -6.60 -7.66 -11.83
C TRP A 69 -6.93 -6.50 -10.87
N PRO A 70 -6.24 -5.35 -10.94
CA PRO A 70 -5.12 -5.00 -11.82
C PRO A 70 -3.79 -5.59 -11.33
N TRP A 71 -2.84 -5.80 -12.25
CA TRP A 71 -1.53 -6.37 -11.88
C TRP A 71 -0.78 -5.55 -10.82
N ARG A 72 -1.02 -4.21 -10.78
CA ARG A 72 -0.44 -3.32 -9.77
C ARG A 72 -0.96 -3.61 -8.35
N ALA A 73 -2.12 -4.22 -8.21
CA ALA A 73 -2.63 -4.64 -6.91
C ALA A 73 -1.85 -5.85 -6.33
N LEU A 74 -1.11 -6.57 -7.20
CA LEU A 74 -0.30 -7.73 -6.82
C LEU A 74 1.15 -7.36 -6.46
N LEU A 75 1.47 -6.08 -6.39
CA LEU A 75 2.77 -5.60 -5.93
C LEU A 75 2.98 -5.93 -4.44
N PHE A 76 4.24 -6.04 -4.05
CA PHE A 76 4.63 -6.30 -2.67
C PHE A 76 5.80 -5.41 -2.24
N LYS A 77 6.04 -5.30 -0.95
CA LYS A 77 7.31 -4.90 -0.36
C LYS A 77 8.04 -6.14 0.14
N THR A 78 9.30 -6.02 0.51
CA THR A 78 10.09 -7.16 0.95
C THR A 78 10.72 -6.88 2.30
N LEU A 79 10.42 -7.71 3.28
CA LEU A 79 11.21 -7.85 4.49
C LEU A 79 12.34 -8.83 4.16
N VAL A 80 13.60 -8.40 4.22
CA VAL A 80 14.75 -9.20 3.78
C VAL A 80 15.83 -9.21 4.86
N ARG A 81 16.48 -10.38 5.04
CA ARG A 81 17.67 -10.51 5.88
C ARG A 81 18.83 -9.75 5.22
N ASN A 82 19.43 -8.85 5.96
CA ASN A 82 20.61 -8.13 5.47
C ASN A 82 21.87 -8.97 5.71
N ASP A 83 22.10 -9.95 4.85
CA ASP A 83 23.20 -10.92 4.90
C ASP A 83 24.28 -10.69 3.81
N GLY A 84 24.19 -9.57 3.10
CA GLY A 84 25.08 -9.23 2.00
C GLY A 84 24.73 -9.89 0.66
N SER A 85 23.58 -10.61 0.57
CA SER A 85 23.12 -11.20 -0.69
C SER A 85 22.65 -10.17 -1.72
N TYR A 86 22.44 -8.93 -1.28
CA TYR A 86 22.01 -7.83 -2.15
C TYR A 86 22.78 -6.55 -1.84
N GLY A 87 23.29 -5.89 -2.87
CA GLY A 87 24.13 -4.69 -2.75
C GLY A 87 23.36 -3.38 -2.57
N LYS A 88 22.03 -3.37 -2.80
CA LYS A 88 21.20 -2.15 -2.71
C LYS A 88 19.79 -2.44 -2.18
N LEU A 89 19.27 -1.53 -1.36
CA LEU A 89 17.85 -1.50 -1.04
C LEU A 89 17.08 -0.86 -2.20
N GLY A 90 15.87 -1.33 -2.47
CA GLY A 90 14.96 -0.78 -3.46
C GLY A 90 13.57 -0.56 -2.88
N VAL A 91 12.73 0.16 -3.60
CA VAL A 91 11.38 0.53 -3.15
C VAL A 91 10.49 -0.69 -2.87
N HIS A 92 10.59 -1.73 -3.69
CA HIS A 92 9.76 -2.94 -3.57
C HIS A 92 10.57 -4.13 -3.05
N ARG A 93 11.83 -4.22 -3.44
CA ARG A 93 12.69 -5.35 -3.14
C ARG A 93 14.17 -4.92 -3.14
N PRO A 94 15.06 -5.70 -2.51
CA PRO A 94 16.49 -5.48 -2.64
C PRO A 94 16.95 -5.66 -4.09
N ARG A 95 18.04 -5.02 -4.46
CA ARG A 95 18.63 -4.98 -5.80
C ARG A 95 20.11 -5.35 -5.78
N ALA A 96 20.69 -5.51 -6.99
CA ALA A 96 22.08 -5.92 -7.17
C ALA A 96 22.37 -7.24 -6.41
N PRO A 97 21.74 -8.35 -6.82
CA PRO A 97 21.98 -9.64 -6.18
C PRO A 97 23.42 -10.11 -6.39
N ASP A 98 24.00 -10.71 -5.35
CA ASP A 98 25.25 -11.48 -5.45
C ASP A 98 24.90 -12.89 -5.92
N GLU A 99 25.18 -13.21 -7.16
CA GLU A 99 24.84 -14.49 -7.79
C GLU A 99 25.41 -15.71 -7.03
N ALA A 100 26.57 -15.56 -6.40
CA ALA A 100 27.18 -16.64 -5.60
C ALA A 100 26.37 -16.96 -4.33
N ARG A 101 25.59 -16.00 -3.83
CA ARG A 101 24.80 -16.13 -2.60
C ARG A 101 23.32 -16.46 -2.88
N LEU A 102 22.85 -16.34 -4.13
CA LEU A 102 21.44 -16.58 -4.46
C LEU A 102 21.00 -18.02 -4.24
N ALA A 103 21.88 -18.99 -4.33
CA ALA A 103 21.56 -20.40 -4.08
C ALA A 103 21.07 -20.66 -2.64
N GLY A 104 21.52 -19.85 -1.67
CA GLY A 104 21.09 -19.92 -0.28
C GLY A 104 19.82 -19.12 0.04
N GLN A 105 19.25 -18.41 -0.93
CA GLN A 105 18.06 -17.59 -0.70
C GLN A 105 16.79 -18.41 -0.69
N ARG A 106 15.96 -18.19 0.33
CA ARG A 106 14.63 -18.79 0.48
C ARG A 106 13.60 -17.69 0.69
N TRP A 107 12.99 -17.24 -0.39
CA TRP A 107 11.92 -16.26 -0.34
C TRP A 107 10.58 -16.95 -0.14
N VAL A 108 9.74 -16.38 0.70
CA VAL A 108 8.36 -16.84 0.92
C VAL A 108 7.38 -15.69 0.68
N ASP A 109 6.12 -16.03 0.35
CA ASP A 109 5.04 -15.05 0.33
C ASP A 109 4.49 -14.79 1.74
N GLY A 110 3.54 -13.87 1.85
CA GLY A 110 2.90 -13.52 3.13
C GLY A 110 2.04 -14.65 3.74
N SER A 111 1.90 -15.79 3.07
CA SER A 111 1.31 -17.03 3.61
C SER A 111 2.36 -18.09 3.95
N GLY A 112 3.66 -17.78 3.85
CA GLY A 112 4.76 -18.69 4.15
C GLY A 112 5.12 -19.67 3.02
N ARG A 113 4.53 -19.57 1.84
CA ARG A 113 4.82 -20.44 0.71
C ARG A 113 6.09 -20.01 -0.01
N VAL A 114 6.95 -20.98 -0.34
CA VAL A 114 8.22 -20.73 -1.03
C VAL A 114 7.96 -20.18 -2.43
N LEU A 115 8.66 -19.12 -2.78
CA LEU A 115 8.59 -18.44 -4.07
C LEU A 115 9.69 -18.93 -5.01
N PRO A 116 9.43 -18.99 -6.33
CA PRO A 116 10.41 -19.36 -7.34
C PRO A 116 11.63 -18.42 -7.38
N ALA A 117 12.76 -18.92 -7.88
CA ALA A 117 14.03 -18.17 -7.99
C ALA A 117 13.94 -16.86 -8.79
N ALA A 118 12.95 -16.70 -9.65
CA ALA A 118 12.69 -15.42 -10.35
C ALA A 118 12.47 -14.26 -9.40
N PHE A 119 11.96 -14.52 -8.19
CA PHE A 119 11.79 -13.51 -7.15
C PHE A 119 13.12 -13.03 -6.58
N HIS A 120 14.15 -13.85 -6.56
CA HIS A 120 15.48 -13.46 -6.09
C HIS A 120 16.13 -12.40 -7.00
N ARG A 121 15.76 -12.32 -8.28
CA ARG A 121 16.43 -11.49 -9.28
C ARG A 121 15.69 -10.24 -9.69
N GLY A 122 14.36 -10.30 -9.95
CA GLY A 122 13.70 -9.14 -10.57
C GLY A 122 12.21 -9.00 -10.34
N ARG A 123 11.51 -10.07 -10.03
CA ARG A 123 10.05 -10.06 -9.92
C ARG A 123 9.56 -9.19 -8.75
N ILE A 124 8.55 -8.35 -9.00
CA ILE A 124 8.00 -7.39 -8.03
C ILE A 124 6.50 -7.54 -7.79
N PHE A 125 5.86 -8.54 -8.40
CA PHE A 125 4.44 -8.85 -8.22
C PHE A 125 4.23 -10.35 -8.09
N LEU A 126 3.21 -10.73 -7.32
CA LEU A 126 2.80 -12.12 -7.12
C LEU A 126 1.93 -12.63 -8.27
N ASP A 127 1.69 -13.93 -8.29
CA ASP A 127 0.77 -14.53 -9.25
C ASP A 127 -0.68 -14.13 -8.92
N PRO A 128 -1.50 -13.77 -9.93
CA PRO A 128 -2.91 -13.50 -9.74
C PRO A 128 -3.68 -14.73 -9.27
N GLY A 129 -4.81 -14.51 -8.61
CA GLY A 129 -5.68 -15.62 -8.21
C GLY A 129 -5.20 -16.42 -7.00
N ARG A 130 -4.27 -15.89 -6.22
CA ARG A 130 -3.72 -16.58 -5.04
C ARG A 130 -3.73 -15.68 -3.82
N ASP A 131 -4.32 -16.15 -2.72
CA ASP A 131 -4.18 -15.50 -1.42
C ASP A 131 -2.75 -15.64 -0.88
N SER A 132 -2.17 -14.54 -0.47
CA SER A 132 -0.80 -14.46 0.07
C SER A 132 -0.72 -13.62 1.35
N HIS A 133 -1.78 -13.66 2.19
CA HIS A 133 -1.92 -12.78 3.36
C HIS A 133 -2.07 -13.54 4.69
N ALA A 134 -1.95 -14.88 4.72
CA ALA A 134 -2.31 -15.68 5.90
C ALA A 134 -1.47 -15.37 7.15
N LEU A 135 -0.17 -15.10 7.01
CA LEU A 135 0.73 -14.77 8.13
C LEU A 135 0.95 -13.26 8.28
N VAL A 136 0.95 -12.55 7.16
CA VAL A 136 1.18 -11.10 7.12
C VAL A 136 0.61 -10.49 5.84
N GLN A 137 0.04 -9.31 5.97
CA GLN A 137 -0.34 -8.46 4.84
C GLN A 137 0.27 -7.05 4.99
N LEU A 138 0.37 -6.32 3.91
CA LEU A 138 0.72 -4.91 3.90
C LEU A 138 -0.52 -4.09 3.57
N ASN A 139 -1.17 -3.54 4.58
CA ASN A 139 -2.32 -2.68 4.39
C ASN A 139 -1.88 -1.43 3.64
N HIS A 140 -2.43 -1.21 2.46
CA HIS A 140 -2.10 -0.07 1.62
C HIS A 140 -3.34 0.81 1.41
N TYR A 141 -3.25 2.06 1.86
CA TYR A 141 -4.31 3.08 1.81
C TYR A 141 -4.00 4.15 0.74
N PRO A 142 -4.07 3.81 -0.57
CA PRO A 142 -3.52 4.68 -1.63
C PRO A 142 -4.36 5.94 -1.87
N LEU A 143 -5.61 5.96 -1.45
CA LEU A 143 -6.59 7.00 -1.79
C LEU A 143 -6.86 7.95 -0.63
N GLY A 144 -7.27 7.44 0.52
CA GLY A 144 -7.82 8.24 1.60
C GLY A 144 -9.18 8.86 1.23
N ALA A 145 -9.59 9.91 1.94
CA ALA A 145 -10.76 10.69 1.59
C ALA A 145 -10.61 11.36 0.21
N VAL A 146 -11.72 11.70 -0.46
CA VAL A 146 -11.67 12.38 -1.77
C VAL A 146 -10.86 13.68 -1.70
N GLN A 147 -11.07 14.50 -0.66
CA GLN A 147 -10.28 15.72 -0.43
C GLN A 147 -8.78 15.41 -0.27
N SER A 148 -8.44 14.32 0.43
CA SER A 148 -7.04 13.90 0.60
C SER A 148 -6.39 13.52 -0.71
N PHE A 149 -7.13 12.87 -1.61
CA PHE A 149 -6.62 12.48 -2.93
C PHE A 149 -6.39 13.70 -3.84
N VAL A 150 -7.28 14.69 -3.78
CA VAL A 150 -7.08 15.98 -4.48
C VAL A 150 -5.78 16.65 -4.03
N LEU A 151 -5.55 16.74 -2.71
CA LEU A 151 -4.29 17.29 -2.18
C LEU A 151 -3.07 16.45 -2.53
N LYS A 152 -3.22 15.14 -2.57
CA LYS A 152 -2.15 14.22 -2.99
C LYS A 152 -1.77 14.47 -4.45
N ARG A 153 -2.74 14.72 -5.32
CA ARG A 153 -2.49 15.11 -6.72
C ARG A 153 -1.82 16.47 -6.83
N ASP A 154 -2.26 17.46 -6.08
CA ASP A 154 -1.68 18.81 -6.04
C ASP A 154 -0.21 18.77 -5.60
N ARG A 155 0.14 17.99 -4.59
CA ARG A 155 1.52 17.76 -4.15
C ARG A 155 2.38 17.09 -5.23
N GLY A 156 1.76 16.29 -6.10
CA GLY A 156 2.45 15.50 -7.12
C GLY A 156 3.18 14.26 -6.58
N ARG A 157 3.89 13.58 -7.47
CA ARG A 157 4.72 12.40 -7.17
C ARG A 157 6.19 12.77 -7.22
N ALA A 158 6.95 12.36 -6.22
CA ALA A 158 8.39 12.63 -6.16
C ALA A 158 9.22 11.84 -7.18
N VAL A 159 8.70 10.72 -7.75
CA VAL A 159 9.48 9.78 -8.59
C VAL A 159 8.97 9.69 -10.03
N HIS A 160 7.71 9.95 -10.27
CA HIS A 160 7.09 9.84 -11.60
C HIS A 160 6.36 11.14 -11.90
N ALA A 161 7.06 12.11 -12.48
CA ALA A 161 6.48 13.38 -12.93
C ALA A 161 5.44 13.14 -14.06
N GLU A 162 5.66 12.10 -14.87
CA GLU A 162 4.75 11.65 -15.92
C GLU A 162 3.91 10.47 -15.39
N GLY A 163 2.62 10.60 -15.35
CA GLY A 163 1.69 9.61 -14.83
C GLY A 163 1.01 10.09 -13.55
N GLY A 164 0.10 11.03 -13.73
CA GLY A 164 -0.58 11.73 -12.64
C GLY A 164 -1.40 10.83 -11.74
N LEU A 165 -1.66 11.32 -10.54
CA LEU A 165 -2.72 10.81 -9.68
C LEU A 165 -4.06 11.27 -10.30
N ASP A 166 -4.55 10.51 -11.27
CA ASP A 166 -5.75 10.77 -12.05
C ASP A 166 -6.92 9.88 -11.63
N ALA A 167 -8.03 10.00 -12.33
CA ALA A 167 -9.21 9.15 -12.10
C ALA A 167 -8.91 7.67 -12.41
N GLY A 168 -8.02 7.34 -13.33
CA GLY A 168 -7.59 5.97 -13.60
C GLY A 168 -6.87 5.36 -12.40
N TYR A 169 -5.97 6.13 -11.76
CA TYR A 169 -5.33 5.70 -10.52
C TYR A 169 -6.35 5.40 -9.41
N TRP A 170 -7.37 6.25 -9.28
CA TRP A 170 -8.45 6.07 -8.32
C TRP A 170 -9.23 4.78 -8.60
N VAL A 171 -9.69 4.61 -9.85
CA VAL A 171 -10.50 3.46 -10.27
C VAL A 171 -9.76 2.13 -10.08
N GLU A 172 -8.45 2.08 -10.30
CA GLU A 172 -7.65 0.86 -10.10
C GLU A 172 -7.47 0.47 -8.62
N ARG A 173 -7.88 1.29 -7.64
CA ARG A 173 -7.50 1.10 -6.22
C ARG A 173 -8.63 1.29 -5.22
N ASN A 174 -9.84 1.65 -5.67
CA ASN A 174 -10.95 1.94 -4.78
C ASN A 174 -11.78 0.69 -4.44
N PHE A 175 -11.11 -0.36 -3.97
CA PHE A 175 -11.77 -1.60 -3.55
C PHE A 175 -12.40 -1.44 -2.18
N ILE A 176 -13.67 -1.88 -2.05
CA ILE A 176 -14.43 -1.85 -0.78
C ILE A 176 -15.21 -3.15 -0.57
N ASP A 177 -14.75 -4.27 -1.12
CA ASP A 177 -15.50 -5.53 -1.18
C ASP A 177 -15.60 -6.20 0.18
N GLU A 178 -14.50 -6.21 0.96
CA GLU A 178 -14.44 -6.90 2.24
C GLU A 178 -14.14 -5.93 3.39
N GLU A 179 -14.76 -6.14 4.54
CA GLU A 179 -14.37 -5.42 5.75
C GLU A 179 -13.17 -6.09 6.41
N ASP A 180 -12.12 -5.31 6.70
CA ASP A 180 -10.93 -5.78 7.41
C ASP A 180 -10.52 -4.78 8.50
N ARG A 181 -10.76 -5.18 9.73
CA ARG A 181 -10.40 -4.46 10.96
C ARG A 181 -9.24 -5.11 11.71
N SER A 182 -8.59 -6.09 11.11
CA SER A 182 -7.59 -6.93 11.80
C SER A 182 -6.42 -6.14 12.37
N ILE A 183 -6.01 -5.05 11.71
CA ILE A 183 -4.93 -4.17 12.18
C ILE A 183 -5.30 -3.40 13.46
N LEU A 184 -6.59 -3.20 13.75
CA LEU A 184 -7.05 -2.49 14.95
C LEU A 184 -6.77 -3.27 16.25
N ALA A 185 -6.38 -4.53 16.16
CA ALA A 185 -5.86 -5.27 17.30
C ALA A 185 -4.52 -4.71 17.82
N LEU A 186 -3.83 -3.89 17.02
CA LEU A 186 -2.64 -3.14 17.41
C LEU A 186 -3.08 -1.77 17.95
N ASP A 187 -3.30 -1.68 19.26
CA ASP A 187 -3.74 -0.43 19.89
C ASP A 187 -2.62 0.63 19.89
N SER A 188 -2.82 1.67 19.13
CA SER A 188 -1.90 2.81 19.03
C SER A 188 -2.39 4.07 19.76
N ARG A 189 -3.51 4.02 20.46
CA ARG A 189 -4.16 5.20 21.07
C ARG A 189 -3.24 5.95 22.03
N VAL A 190 -2.60 5.23 22.95
CA VAL A 190 -1.68 5.86 23.93
C VAL A 190 -0.53 6.59 23.25
N LEU A 191 0.06 5.97 22.22
CA LEU A 191 1.15 6.59 21.45
C LEU A 191 0.65 7.82 20.67
N ARG A 192 -0.50 7.71 20.00
CA ARG A 192 -1.14 8.80 19.27
C ARG A 192 -1.42 9.99 20.18
N ASP A 193 -2.06 9.74 21.33
CA ASP A 193 -2.42 10.79 22.26
C ASP A 193 -1.18 11.45 22.85
N GLY A 194 -0.13 10.67 23.13
CA GLY A 194 1.17 11.21 23.52
C GLY A 194 1.80 12.12 22.46
N LEU A 195 1.75 11.72 21.17
CA LEU A 195 2.26 12.54 20.07
C LEU A 195 1.43 13.82 19.87
N ARG A 196 0.09 13.73 19.96
CA ARG A 196 -0.80 14.90 19.87
C ARG A 196 -0.61 15.85 21.05
N GLY A 197 -0.31 15.33 22.24
CA GLY A 197 -0.02 16.12 23.45
C GLY A 197 1.40 16.68 23.53
N ASP A 198 2.31 16.27 22.65
CA ASP A 198 3.67 16.77 22.63
C ASP A 198 3.73 18.27 22.32
N ARG A 199 4.59 19.01 23.04
CA ARG A 199 4.67 20.48 22.95
C ARG A 199 5.14 21.00 21.59
N VAL A 200 5.83 20.19 20.80
CA VAL A 200 6.35 20.54 19.47
C VAL A 200 5.49 19.89 18.39
N LEU A 201 5.27 18.57 18.49
CA LEU A 201 4.59 17.80 17.45
C LEU A 201 3.09 18.11 17.38
N GLY A 202 2.41 18.33 18.51
CA GLY A 202 0.99 18.65 18.55
C GLY A 202 0.66 19.93 17.76
N PRO A 203 1.30 21.08 18.04
CA PRO A 203 1.08 22.30 17.25
C PRO A 203 1.45 22.15 15.76
N LEU A 204 2.51 21.42 15.43
CA LEU A 204 2.89 21.16 14.03
C LEU A 204 1.84 20.31 13.32
N HIS A 205 1.30 19.30 14.00
CA HIS A 205 0.20 18.47 13.48
C HIS A 205 -1.04 19.35 13.21
N GLN A 206 -1.47 20.17 14.18
CA GLN A 206 -2.61 21.06 13.99
C GLN A 206 -2.40 22.03 12.83
N ALA A 207 -1.21 22.62 12.73
CA ALA A 207 -0.86 23.50 11.61
C ALA A 207 -0.94 22.78 10.24
N ALA A 208 -0.57 21.51 10.19
CA ALA A 208 -0.69 20.67 8.97
C ALA A 208 -2.17 20.38 8.63
N VAL A 209 -3.00 20.09 9.63
CA VAL A 209 -4.46 19.91 9.45
C VAL A 209 -5.10 21.19 8.89
N ASP A 210 -4.79 22.34 9.51
CA ASP A 210 -5.30 23.64 9.07
C ASP A 210 -4.83 24.00 7.65
N TRP A 211 -3.58 23.68 7.32
CA TRP A 211 -3.05 23.87 5.98
C TRP A 211 -3.81 23.02 4.95
N ARG A 212 -4.12 21.76 5.25
CA ARG A 212 -4.89 20.88 4.35
C ARG A 212 -6.25 21.49 4.01
N HIS A 213 -6.98 21.97 5.02
CA HIS A 213 -8.29 22.59 4.81
C HIS A 213 -8.18 23.88 4.00
N ARG A 214 -7.20 24.75 4.29
CA ARG A 214 -6.98 25.97 3.51
C ARG A 214 -6.61 25.65 2.06
N ARG A 215 -5.66 24.72 1.84
CA ARG A 215 -5.20 24.37 0.50
C ARG A 215 -6.33 23.78 -0.34
N PHE A 216 -7.12 22.88 0.21
CA PHE A 216 -8.28 22.33 -0.48
C PHE A 216 -9.26 23.44 -0.91
N ARG A 217 -9.61 24.37 -0.02
CA ARG A 217 -10.48 25.51 -0.37
C ARG A 217 -9.89 26.37 -1.50
N THR A 218 -8.57 26.57 -1.50
CA THR A 218 -7.89 27.31 -2.58
C THR A 218 -8.01 26.59 -3.91
N LEU A 219 -7.76 25.27 -3.95
CA LEU A 219 -7.88 24.46 -5.17
C LEU A 219 -9.31 24.49 -5.73
N MET A 220 -10.32 24.50 -4.87
CA MET A 220 -11.73 24.57 -5.29
C MET A 220 -12.14 25.92 -5.90
N GLN A 221 -11.26 26.92 -5.95
CA GLN A 221 -11.50 28.15 -6.73
C GLN A 221 -11.24 27.96 -8.25
N GLU A 222 -10.53 26.89 -8.63
CA GLU A 222 -10.15 26.61 -10.01
C GLU A 222 -11.07 25.55 -10.63
N ASP A 223 -11.56 25.78 -11.87
CA ASP A 223 -12.47 24.88 -12.57
C ASP A 223 -11.90 23.48 -12.77
N ALA A 224 -10.63 23.37 -13.11
CA ALA A 224 -9.96 22.09 -13.32
C ALA A 224 -9.98 21.20 -12.05
N TRP A 225 -9.78 21.80 -10.89
CA TRP A 225 -9.81 21.07 -9.62
C TRP A 225 -11.23 20.69 -9.19
N ARG A 226 -12.22 21.60 -9.41
CA ARG A 226 -13.63 21.27 -9.19
C ARG A 226 -14.10 20.11 -10.09
N SER A 227 -13.72 20.15 -11.37
CA SER A 227 -14.05 19.09 -12.31
C SER A 227 -13.45 17.75 -11.86
N PHE A 228 -12.16 17.74 -11.50
CA PHE A 228 -11.50 16.54 -10.99
C PHE A 228 -12.14 16.00 -9.70
N TYR A 229 -12.41 16.87 -8.74
CA TYR A 229 -13.12 16.51 -7.51
C TYR A 229 -14.48 15.90 -7.81
N GLY A 230 -15.24 16.48 -8.74
CA GLY A 230 -16.53 15.96 -9.21
C GLY A 230 -16.40 14.56 -9.83
N GLN A 231 -15.39 14.34 -10.69
CA GLN A 231 -15.12 13.02 -11.28
C GLN A 231 -14.88 11.95 -10.20
N LEU A 232 -14.07 12.26 -9.19
CA LEU A 232 -13.79 11.32 -8.08
C LEU A 232 -15.05 10.98 -7.29
N ARG A 233 -15.93 11.95 -7.06
CA ARG A 233 -17.20 11.75 -6.35
C ARG A 233 -18.22 10.94 -7.15
N MET A 234 -18.14 10.98 -8.48
CA MET A 234 -18.99 10.18 -9.37
C MET A 234 -18.41 8.78 -9.61
N ALA A 235 -17.10 8.61 -9.42
CA ALA A 235 -16.44 7.30 -9.58
C ALA A 235 -16.88 6.36 -8.46
N GLY A 236 -17.52 5.26 -8.82
CA GLY A 236 -17.89 4.20 -7.90
C GLY A 236 -16.69 3.40 -7.37
N PRO A 237 -16.94 2.40 -6.51
CA PRO A 237 -15.95 1.42 -6.12
C PRO A 237 -15.38 0.65 -7.31
N THR A 238 -14.14 0.19 -7.17
CA THR A 238 -13.50 -0.67 -8.17
C THR A 238 -14.25 -2.00 -8.26
N ARG A 239 -14.66 -2.39 -9.45
CA ARG A 239 -15.26 -3.70 -9.66
C ARG A 239 -14.17 -4.77 -9.70
N VAL A 240 -14.28 -5.80 -8.88
CA VAL A 240 -13.42 -6.97 -8.93
C VAL A 240 -13.71 -7.74 -10.21
N LEU A 241 -12.68 -7.98 -11.02
CA LEU A 241 -12.79 -8.78 -12.24
C LEU A 241 -12.68 -10.26 -11.90
N SER A 242 -13.52 -11.08 -12.54
CA SER A 242 -13.38 -12.53 -12.52
C SER A 242 -12.06 -12.97 -13.20
N GLN A 243 -11.64 -14.22 -12.96
CA GLN A 243 -10.48 -14.78 -13.62
C GLN A 243 -10.58 -14.71 -15.15
N ALA A 244 -11.74 -15.04 -15.71
CA ALA A 244 -11.94 -15.04 -17.15
C ALA A 244 -11.82 -13.62 -17.76
N GLU A 245 -12.38 -12.62 -17.10
CA GLU A 245 -12.27 -11.22 -17.53
C GLU A 245 -10.82 -10.74 -17.45
N ALA A 246 -10.10 -11.02 -16.36
CA ALA A 246 -8.69 -10.66 -16.20
C ALA A 246 -7.81 -11.37 -17.26
N GLU A 247 -8.02 -12.65 -17.50
CA GLU A 247 -7.32 -13.41 -18.55
C GLU A 247 -7.53 -12.83 -19.94
N SER A 248 -8.71 -12.30 -20.26
CA SER A 248 -8.96 -11.63 -21.54
C SER A 248 -8.08 -10.40 -21.75
N ILE A 249 -7.65 -9.76 -20.68
CA ILE A 249 -6.73 -8.62 -20.71
C ILE A 249 -5.27 -9.09 -20.85
N TRP A 250 -4.87 -10.16 -20.14
CA TRP A 250 -3.48 -10.66 -20.14
C TRP A 250 -3.09 -11.43 -21.41
N LYS A 251 -3.96 -12.30 -21.90
CA LYS A 251 -3.66 -13.27 -22.97
C LYS A 251 -3.14 -12.63 -24.27
N PRO A 252 -3.57 -11.46 -24.70
CA PRO A 252 -3.02 -10.81 -25.89
C PRO A 252 -1.53 -10.45 -25.76
N TYR A 253 -1.04 -10.21 -24.53
CA TYR A 253 0.34 -9.76 -24.26
C TYR A 253 1.33 -10.92 -24.03
N ILE A 254 0.84 -12.14 -23.78
CA ILE A 254 1.70 -13.32 -23.51
C ILE A 254 1.97 -14.13 -24.79
N ARG A 255 1.23 -13.84 -25.87
CA ARG A 255 1.36 -14.55 -27.17
C ARG A 255 2.23 -13.83 -28.21
N GLY A 256 2.95 -12.79 -27.81
CA GLY A 256 3.90 -12.05 -28.65
C GLY A 256 5.35 -12.46 -28.42
#